data_189ce3bcdd07823e3c9f195c08eb4a04
#
_entry.id   189ce3bcdd07823e3c9f195c08eb4a04
#
_cell.length_a   1.000
_cell.length_b   1.000
_cell.length_c   1.000
_cell.angle_alpha   90.00
_cell.angle_beta   90.00
_cell.angle_gamma   90.00
#
_symmetry.space_group_name_H-M   'P 1'
#
loop_
_entity.id
_entity.type
_entity.pdbx_description
1 polymer ?
#
loop_
_entity_poly.entity_id
_entity_poly.type
_entity_poly.pdbx_seq_one_letter_code
_entity_poly.pdbx_strand_id
1 'polypeptide(L)'
;MKRITILAISAIFALTGCNTPNNTEKHDNTTHQLIREPFYYANPEVRTPAYSIASEEHRLEFFGWGESTDKKFEMELPSDVSNIDRVLLEYRMGLWGNMPGEWDNTTMLFVEDKTSGERYEIARAITPYGNGFGQHWKKFFWLDVTEYLPLLSGNTTFYLYYGGWDARENRGHTVTATLHYYKGAPKRNVIFTHELYDSSRDGNSGYRGWAYGVEGHDIEDASRLGERIVEIPAEVKRLEMRVAITGHGHDQGIFVERPGYRTLNAAEFDDNYYEVVVNGEKAAQEGYIFYSNADTYKQGGTYYYDRANWGPGLPINVQYWNIARPAEGFGTLSLDLNLEQFRSEMSEPNAEGVAQYIIQVNLFGYDK
;
A
#
# COMPACT_ATOMS: atom_id res chain seq x y z
N MET A 1 -11.67 -59.35 29.38
CA MET A 1 -11.90 -57.90 29.69
C MET A 1 -10.56 -57.28 29.77
N LYS A 2 -10.12 -56.57 28.70
CA LYS A 2 -8.87 -55.77 28.66
C LYS A 2 -9.28 -54.34 28.82
N ARG A 3 -8.80 -53.69 29.87
CA ARG A 3 -8.98 -52.27 30.11
C ARG A 3 -8.03 -51.50 29.19
N ILE A 4 -8.58 -50.61 28.34
CA ILE A 4 -7.83 -49.64 27.54
C ILE A 4 -7.74 -48.38 28.38
N THR A 5 -6.53 -48.03 28.77
CA THR A 5 -6.22 -46.78 29.46
C THR A 5 -5.98 -45.72 28.38
N ILE A 6 -6.88 -44.74 28.29
CA ILE A 6 -6.70 -43.58 27.42
C ILE A 6 -5.82 -42.56 28.16
N LEU A 7 -4.60 -42.37 27.67
CA LEU A 7 -3.73 -41.30 28.11
C LEU A 7 -4.21 -39.99 27.41
N ALA A 8 -4.77 -39.09 28.18
CA ALA A 8 -5.03 -37.75 27.71
C ALA A 8 -3.71 -36.98 27.69
N ILE A 9 -3.19 -36.69 26.50
CA ILE A 9 -2.07 -35.79 26.29
C ILE A 9 -2.64 -34.36 26.25
N SER A 10 -2.51 -33.64 27.34
CA SER A 10 -2.76 -32.21 27.38
C SER A 10 -1.63 -31.50 26.66
N ALA A 11 -1.90 -31.09 25.43
CA ALA A 11 -1.01 -30.17 24.73
C ALA A 11 -1.13 -28.78 25.38
N ILE A 12 -0.13 -28.42 26.18
CA ILE A 12 0.07 -27.05 26.65
C ILE A 12 0.56 -26.27 25.42
N PHE A 13 -0.33 -25.53 24.80
CA PHE A 13 0.07 -24.46 23.87
C PHE A 13 0.76 -23.40 24.71
N ALA A 14 2.07 -23.43 24.73
CA ALA A 14 2.86 -22.28 25.13
C ALA A 14 2.59 -21.17 24.10
N LEU A 15 1.82 -20.17 24.51
CA LEU A 15 1.78 -18.88 23.85
C LEU A 15 3.21 -18.29 23.96
N THR A 16 4.05 -18.63 22.99
CA THR A 16 5.26 -17.85 22.76
C THR A 16 4.76 -16.49 22.31
N GLY A 17 4.74 -15.55 23.26
CA GLY A 17 4.51 -14.15 22.92
C GLY A 17 5.46 -13.79 21.79
N CYS A 18 4.92 -13.32 20.69
CA CYS A 18 5.68 -12.56 19.71
C CYS A 18 6.30 -11.40 20.45
N ASN A 19 7.53 -11.56 20.85
CA ASN A 19 8.39 -10.44 21.18
C ASN A 19 8.49 -9.62 19.90
N THR A 20 7.73 -8.53 19.82
CA THR A 20 8.08 -7.45 18.91
C THR A 20 9.54 -7.12 19.18
N PRO A 21 10.43 -7.23 18.20
CA PRO A 21 11.77 -6.75 18.40
C PRO A 21 11.65 -5.28 18.78
N ASN A 22 12.14 -4.91 19.96
CA ASN A 22 12.48 -3.52 20.24
C ASN A 22 13.62 -3.18 19.28
N ASN A 23 13.27 -2.89 18.04
CA ASN A 23 14.22 -2.43 17.06
C ASN A 23 14.64 -1.00 17.43
N THR A 24 15.52 -0.89 18.39
CA THR A 24 16.46 0.23 18.46
C THR A 24 17.51 -0.02 17.39
N GLU A 25 17.11 -0.16 16.15
CA GLU A 25 18.02 -0.22 15.04
C GLU A 25 18.83 1.07 15.04
N LYS A 26 20.13 0.91 15.18
CA LYS A 26 21.08 1.93 14.77
C LYS A 26 20.94 2.03 13.27
N HIS A 27 20.09 2.96 12.81
CA HIS A 27 19.94 3.24 11.40
C HIS A 27 21.29 3.71 10.89
N ASP A 28 21.89 2.87 10.06
CA ASP A 28 23.08 3.23 9.33
C ASP A 28 22.68 4.16 8.18
N ASN A 29 22.87 5.47 8.37
CA ASN A 29 22.59 6.46 7.34
C ASN A 29 23.61 6.45 6.20
N THR A 30 24.53 5.49 6.16
CA THR A 30 25.59 5.42 5.16
C THR A 30 25.26 4.51 3.99
N THR A 31 24.14 3.75 4.07
CA THR A 31 23.72 2.82 3.02
C THR A 31 22.26 3.03 2.60
N HIS A 32 21.99 2.89 1.30
CA HIS A 32 20.61 2.76 0.80
C HIS A 32 20.13 1.36 1.16
N GLN A 33 19.12 1.27 2.02
CA GLN A 33 18.69 -0.03 2.53
C GLN A 33 17.20 -0.07 2.86
N LEU A 34 16.61 -1.24 2.70
CA LEU A 34 15.28 -1.55 3.20
C LEU A 34 15.30 -1.55 4.73
N ILE A 35 14.51 -0.68 5.37
CA ILE A 35 14.54 -0.46 6.81
C ILE A 35 13.33 -0.98 7.56
N ARG A 36 12.25 -1.23 6.85
CA ARG A 36 11.05 -1.83 7.42
C ARG A 36 10.56 -2.92 6.49
N GLU A 37 10.49 -4.12 7.02
CA GLU A 37 9.68 -5.14 6.40
C GLU A 37 8.20 -4.79 6.56
N PRO A 38 7.41 -5.07 5.54
CA PRO A 38 6.01 -4.69 5.57
C PRO A 38 5.27 -5.49 6.63
N PHE A 39 4.72 -4.79 7.59
CA PHE A 39 3.65 -5.33 8.41
C PHE A 39 2.34 -4.74 7.94
N TYR A 40 1.40 -5.61 7.65
CA TYR A 40 0.06 -5.25 7.19
C TYR A 40 -0.72 -4.42 8.18
N TYR A 41 -0.35 -4.50 9.46
CA TYR A 41 -1.09 -3.88 10.52
C TYR A 41 -0.13 -3.24 11.52
N ALA A 42 -0.39 -2.00 11.86
CA ALA A 42 0.11 -1.51 13.12
C ALA A 42 -0.63 -2.24 14.25
N ASN A 43 0.07 -2.58 15.32
CA ASN A 43 -0.60 -3.03 16.52
C ASN A 43 -1.41 -1.87 17.11
N PRO A 44 -2.64 -2.12 17.60
CA PRO A 44 -3.38 -1.13 18.34
C PRO A 44 -2.51 -0.54 19.45
N GLU A 45 -2.54 0.77 19.60
CA GLU A 45 -1.84 1.45 20.67
C GLU A 45 -2.55 1.19 21.99
N VAL A 46 -1.80 0.89 23.05
CA VAL A 46 -2.39 0.68 24.39
C VAL A 46 -2.75 1.98 25.08
N ARG A 47 -2.16 3.11 24.67
CA ARG A 47 -2.51 4.43 25.18
C ARG A 47 -3.90 4.84 24.67
N THR A 48 -4.61 5.61 25.49
CA THR A 48 -5.85 6.25 25.01
C THR A 48 -5.48 7.38 24.03
N PRO A 49 -6.10 7.44 22.85
CA PRO A 49 -5.88 8.55 21.93
C PRO A 49 -6.38 9.87 22.55
N ALA A 50 -5.64 10.94 22.29
CA ALA A 50 -6.08 12.29 22.68
C ALA A 50 -7.25 12.78 21.82
N TYR A 51 -7.23 12.37 20.55
CA TYR A 51 -8.29 12.66 19.60
C TYR A 51 -8.60 11.42 18.77
N SER A 52 -9.87 11.21 18.46
CA SER A 52 -10.34 10.19 17.52
C SER A 52 -11.38 10.85 16.63
N ILE A 53 -11.06 11.00 15.34
CA ILE A 53 -11.91 11.72 14.39
C ILE A 53 -12.19 10.78 13.22
N ALA A 54 -13.48 10.49 13.02
CA ALA A 54 -13.95 9.59 11.98
C ALA A 54 -14.56 10.37 10.81
N SER A 55 -14.36 9.86 9.61
CA SER A 55 -15.14 10.27 8.45
C SER A 55 -16.58 9.74 8.56
N GLU A 56 -17.48 10.23 7.73
CA GLU A 56 -18.70 9.50 7.42
C GLU A 56 -18.39 8.14 6.76
N GLU A 57 -19.36 7.23 6.71
CA GLU A 57 -19.26 5.99 5.97
C GLU A 57 -19.49 6.28 4.47
N HIS A 58 -18.47 6.08 3.66
CA HIS A 58 -18.52 6.30 2.22
C HIS A 58 -18.97 5.03 1.52
N ARG A 59 -20.00 5.12 0.70
CA ARG A 59 -20.41 4.05 -0.22
C ARG A 59 -19.60 4.13 -1.49
N LEU A 60 -19.08 2.98 -1.92
CA LEU A 60 -18.25 2.80 -3.10
C LEU A 60 -18.92 1.76 -4.00
N GLU A 61 -19.31 2.17 -5.17
CA GLU A 61 -19.97 1.34 -6.17
C GLU A 61 -19.63 1.83 -7.57
N PHE A 62 -19.58 0.94 -8.54
CA PHE A 62 -19.46 1.24 -9.96
C PHE A 62 -19.94 0.06 -10.80
N PHE A 63 -20.13 0.28 -12.08
CA PHE A 63 -20.57 -0.71 -13.05
C PHE A 63 -19.62 -0.72 -14.25
N GLY A 64 -19.18 -1.91 -14.64
CA GLY A 64 -18.35 -2.09 -15.82
C GLY A 64 -16.87 -1.75 -15.62
N TRP A 65 -16.12 -1.86 -16.71
CA TRP A 65 -14.73 -1.49 -16.76
C TRP A 65 -14.55 0.01 -16.91
N GLY A 66 -13.50 0.52 -16.27
CA GLY A 66 -13.06 1.87 -16.50
C GLY A 66 -13.82 2.94 -15.73
N GLU A 67 -14.84 2.58 -15.01
CA GLU A 67 -15.50 3.47 -14.08
C GLU A 67 -14.86 3.31 -12.70
N SER A 68 -14.34 4.39 -12.18
CA SER A 68 -13.86 4.45 -10.80
C SER A 68 -14.70 5.46 -10.04
N THR A 69 -14.98 5.16 -8.78
CA THR A 69 -15.63 6.11 -7.89
C THR A 69 -14.59 6.96 -7.20
N ASP A 70 -14.70 8.27 -7.37
CA ASP A 70 -13.89 9.26 -6.68
C ASP A 70 -14.77 9.98 -5.66
N LYS A 71 -14.38 9.90 -4.40
CA LYS A 71 -15.02 10.66 -3.32
C LYS A 71 -14.02 11.67 -2.79
N LYS A 72 -14.32 12.95 -2.94
CA LYS A 72 -13.62 14.02 -2.24
C LYS A 72 -14.40 14.36 -0.97
N PHE A 73 -13.74 14.43 0.18
CA PHE A 73 -14.34 14.83 1.44
C PHE A 73 -13.34 15.58 2.32
N GLU A 74 -13.84 16.28 3.31
CA GLU A 74 -13.03 17.05 4.24
C GLU A 74 -13.26 16.55 5.67
N MET A 75 -12.20 16.64 6.48
CA MET A 75 -12.27 16.35 7.91
C MET A 75 -11.63 17.51 8.68
N GLU A 76 -12.32 17.94 9.75
CA GLU A 76 -11.75 18.88 10.72
C GLU A 76 -10.86 18.10 11.70
N LEU A 77 -9.56 18.22 11.56
CA LEU A 77 -8.56 17.53 12.38
C LEU A 77 -7.97 18.49 13.43
N PRO A 78 -7.26 17.99 14.47
CA PRO A 78 -6.63 18.86 15.45
C PRO A 78 -5.68 19.86 14.76
N SER A 79 -5.83 21.14 15.08
CA SER A 79 -4.98 22.20 14.50
C SER A 79 -3.58 22.24 15.13
N ASP A 80 -3.45 21.87 16.41
CA ASP A 80 -2.18 21.75 17.11
C ASP A 80 -1.80 20.28 17.27
N VAL A 81 -0.82 19.86 16.51
CA VAL A 81 -0.24 18.50 16.50
C VAL A 81 1.19 18.47 17.05
N SER A 82 1.68 19.54 17.64
CA SER A 82 3.08 19.67 18.11
C SER A 82 3.49 18.64 19.17
N ASN A 83 2.52 18.17 19.95
CA ASN A 83 2.72 17.16 21.00
C ASN A 83 2.10 15.79 20.62
N ILE A 84 2.01 15.49 19.34
CA ILE A 84 1.56 14.20 18.83
C ILE A 84 2.78 13.41 18.40
N ASP A 85 2.97 12.23 18.98
CA ASP A 85 4.08 11.34 18.63
C ASP A 85 3.66 10.18 17.74
N ARG A 86 2.35 9.95 17.60
CA ARG A 86 1.81 8.87 16.76
C ARG A 86 0.43 9.19 16.24
N VAL A 87 0.18 8.83 14.98
CA VAL A 87 -1.16 8.83 14.39
C VAL A 87 -1.43 7.45 13.78
N LEU A 88 -2.51 6.81 14.24
CA LEU A 88 -3.01 5.57 13.66
C LEU A 88 -4.28 5.84 12.87
N LEU A 89 -4.34 5.30 11.69
CA LEU A 89 -5.55 5.23 10.88
C LEU A 89 -6.23 3.88 11.13
N GLU A 90 -7.44 3.90 11.70
CA GLU A 90 -8.35 2.77 11.62
C GLU A 90 -9.08 2.84 10.28
N TYR A 91 -8.67 1.99 9.35
CA TYR A 91 -9.29 1.87 8.05
C TYR A 91 -10.29 0.72 8.08
N ARG A 92 -11.56 1.04 7.97
CA ARG A 92 -12.66 0.07 8.07
C ARG A 92 -13.32 -0.12 6.73
N MET A 93 -13.37 -1.38 6.28
CA MET A 93 -14.15 -1.80 5.13
C MET A 93 -15.42 -2.54 5.56
N GLY A 94 -16.49 -2.38 4.82
CA GLY A 94 -17.75 -3.11 4.96
C GLY A 94 -18.36 -3.40 3.60
N LEU A 95 -19.49 -4.09 3.58
CA LEU A 95 -20.27 -4.32 2.39
C LEU A 95 -21.42 -3.34 2.31
N TRP A 96 -21.73 -2.92 1.09
CA TRP A 96 -22.95 -2.24 0.73
C TRP A 96 -23.77 -3.16 -0.19
N GLY A 97 -25.09 -3.19 0.01
CA GLY A 97 -25.94 -4.12 -0.73
C GLY A 97 -25.92 -5.54 -0.15
N ASN A 98 -26.12 -6.53 -0.97
CA ASN A 98 -26.35 -7.91 -0.54
C ASN A 98 -25.09 -8.77 -0.59
N MET A 99 -24.09 -8.39 -1.36
CA MET A 99 -22.89 -9.20 -1.62
C MET A 99 -21.66 -8.32 -1.87
N PRO A 100 -20.46 -8.85 -1.66
CA PRO A 100 -19.25 -8.20 -2.15
C PRO A 100 -19.25 -8.13 -3.68
N GLY A 101 -18.34 -7.35 -4.24
CA GLY A 101 -18.05 -7.33 -5.66
C GLY A 101 -17.83 -8.72 -6.23
N GLU A 102 -17.97 -8.88 -7.53
CA GLU A 102 -17.73 -10.14 -8.20
C GLU A 102 -16.24 -10.50 -8.22
N TRP A 103 -15.41 -9.48 -8.31
CA TRP A 103 -13.95 -9.54 -8.28
C TRP A 103 -13.37 -8.59 -7.24
N ASP A 104 -12.07 -8.65 -7.08
CA ASP A 104 -11.31 -7.72 -6.26
C ASP A 104 -11.40 -6.30 -6.81
N ASN A 105 -11.53 -5.35 -5.89
CA ASN A 105 -11.51 -3.95 -6.19
C ASN A 105 -10.51 -3.25 -5.26
N THR A 106 -9.84 -2.24 -5.77
CA THR A 106 -8.93 -1.44 -4.95
C THR A 106 -9.67 -0.32 -4.25
N THR A 107 -9.35 -0.11 -2.99
CA THR A 107 -9.73 1.10 -2.26
C THR A 107 -8.45 1.83 -1.87
N MET A 108 -8.33 3.10 -2.24
CA MET A 108 -7.16 3.93 -1.97
C MET A 108 -7.59 5.23 -1.31
N LEU A 109 -6.99 5.54 -0.16
CA LEU A 109 -7.24 6.79 0.57
C LEU A 109 -6.02 7.69 0.46
N PHE A 110 -6.24 8.90 -0.04
CA PHE A 110 -5.22 9.94 -0.18
C PHE A 110 -5.52 11.12 0.72
N VAL A 111 -4.46 11.77 1.20
CA VAL A 111 -4.51 13.10 1.82
C VAL A 111 -3.86 14.11 0.88
N GLU A 112 -4.43 15.30 0.78
CA GLU A 112 -3.91 16.39 -0.06
C GLU A 112 -3.03 17.33 0.78
N ASP A 113 -1.85 17.64 0.28
CA ASP A 113 -1.08 18.79 0.75
C ASP A 113 -1.72 20.08 0.21
N LYS A 114 -2.22 20.90 1.11
CA LYS A 114 -2.89 22.17 0.79
C LYS A 114 -1.96 23.18 0.10
N THR A 115 -0.66 23.03 0.27
CA THR A 115 0.33 23.98 -0.26
C THR A 115 0.69 23.64 -1.70
N SER A 116 1.02 22.39 -1.96
CA SER A 116 1.44 21.93 -3.29
C SER A 116 0.28 21.38 -4.13
N GLY A 117 -0.79 20.90 -3.51
CA GLY A 117 -1.87 20.15 -4.16
C GLY A 117 -1.48 18.70 -4.49
N GLU A 118 -0.31 18.26 -4.05
CA GLU A 118 0.10 16.86 -4.16
C GLU A 118 -0.79 15.96 -3.30
N ARG A 119 -0.95 14.72 -3.72
CA ARG A 119 -1.77 13.74 -3.02
C ARG A 119 -0.92 12.57 -2.58
N TYR A 120 -1.03 12.24 -1.32
CA TYR A 120 -0.25 11.16 -0.71
C TYR A 120 -1.18 10.02 -0.31
N GLU A 121 -0.94 8.83 -0.85
CA GLU A 121 -1.66 7.63 -0.47
C GLU A 121 -1.29 7.24 0.97
N ILE A 122 -2.27 7.26 1.86
CA ILE A 122 -2.08 6.87 3.26
C ILE A 122 -2.62 5.47 3.56
N ALA A 123 -3.49 4.94 2.70
CA ALA A 123 -4.00 3.58 2.81
C ALA A 123 -4.40 3.02 1.45
N ARG A 124 -4.10 1.74 1.23
CA ARG A 124 -4.66 0.92 0.15
C ARG A 124 -5.06 -0.43 0.71
N ALA A 125 -6.27 -0.86 0.38
CA ALA A 125 -6.75 -2.19 0.70
C ALA A 125 -7.50 -2.76 -0.50
N ILE A 126 -7.41 -4.07 -0.65
CA ILE A 126 -8.14 -4.78 -1.70
C ILE A 126 -9.39 -5.39 -1.07
N THR A 127 -10.51 -5.29 -1.77
CA THR A 127 -11.78 -5.80 -1.25
C THR A 127 -11.82 -7.33 -1.28
N PRO A 128 -12.58 -7.96 -0.39
CA PRO A 128 -12.96 -9.36 -0.57
C PRO A 128 -13.91 -9.49 -1.74
N TYR A 129 -14.01 -10.68 -2.33
CA TYR A 129 -14.88 -10.92 -3.47
C TYR A 129 -15.54 -12.32 -3.48
N GLY A 130 -16.53 -12.49 -4.34
CA GLY A 130 -17.20 -13.76 -4.55
C GLY A 130 -18.15 -14.15 -3.41
N ASN A 131 -18.43 -15.44 -3.30
CA ASN A 131 -19.36 -15.99 -2.33
C ASN A 131 -18.61 -16.38 -1.04
N GLY A 132 -19.17 -16.12 0.11
CA GLY A 132 -18.58 -16.53 1.40
C GLY A 132 -18.67 -15.48 2.48
N PHE A 133 -19.12 -14.29 2.13
CA PHE A 133 -19.36 -13.21 3.09
C PHE A 133 -20.84 -12.98 3.30
N GLY A 134 -21.24 -12.83 4.57
CA GLY A 134 -22.57 -12.32 4.87
C GLY A 134 -22.67 -10.82 4.61
N GLN A 135 -23.86 -10.33 4.32
CA GLN A 135 -24.15 -8.91 4.10
C GLN A 135 -23.71 -7.96 5.25
N HIS A 136 -23.36 -8.51 6.40
CA HIS A 136 -22.89 -7.75 7.56
C HIS A 136 -21.37 -7.81 7.74
N TRP A 137 -20.64 -8.31 6.75
CA TRP A 137 -19.19 -8.36 6.83
C TRP A 137 -18.61 -6.97 7.00
N LYS A 138 -17.76 -6.83 8.00
CA LYS A 138 -16.96 -5.63 8.25
C LYS A 138 -15.59 -6.06 8.76
N LYS A 139 -14.55 -5.35 8.34
CA LYS A 139 -13.20 -5.51 8.85
C LYS A 139 -12.52 -4.15 8.95
N PHE A 140 -11.64 -4.01 9.92
CA PHE A 140 -10.83 -2.81 10.09
C PHE A 140 -9.37 -3.18 10.28
N PHE A 141 -8.51 -2.26 9.90
CA PHE A 141 -7.06 -2.36 9.97
C PHE A 141 -6.49 -1.13 10.65
N TRP A 142 -5.44 -1.32 11.41
CA TRP A 142 -4.67 -0.23 11.99
C TRP A 142 -3.46 0.03 11.11
N LEU A 143 -3.34 1.22 10.55
CA LEU A 143 -2.21 1.64 9.73
C LEU A 143 -1.49 2.80 10.46
N ASP A 144 -0.18 2.73 10.56
CA ASP A 144 0.61 3.83 11.10
C ASP A 144 0.81 4.87 9.99
N VAL A 145 0.24 6.05 10.20
CA VAL A 145 0.29 7.17 9.26
C VAL A 145 0.99 8.38 9.89
N THR A 146 1.86 8.14 10.85
CA THR A 146 2.54 9.20 11.61
C THR A 146 3.41 10.08 10.73
N GLU A 147 4.02 9.54 9.68
CA GLU A 147 4.82 10.32 8.73
C GLU A 147 4.03 11.38 7.97
N TYR A 148 2.72 11.22 7.89
CA TYR A 148 1.82 12.19 7.26
C TYR A 148 1.31 13.26 8.24
N LEU A 149 1.77 13.27 9.49
CA LEU A 149 1.30 14.21 10.53
C LEU A 149 1.28 15.68 10.09
N PRO A 150 2.26 16.20 9.31
CA PRO A 150 2.19 17.58 8.82
C PRO A 150 0.99 17.86 7.92
N LEU A 151 0.47 16.86 7.23
CA LEU A 151 -0.69 16.93 6.35
C LEU A 151 -2.01 16.68 7.09
N LEU A 152 -1.94 16.01 8.25
CA LEU A 152 -3.09 15.56 9.03
C LEU A 152 -3.43 16.55 10.16
N SER A 153 -3.63 17.83 9.80
CA SER A 153 -3.96 18.89 10.77
C SER A 153 -4.91 19.95 10.20
N GLY A 154 -5.78 20.49 11.06
CA GLY A 154 -6.79 21.47 10.67
C GLY A 154 -7.80 20.90 9.66
N ASN A 155 -8.44 21.77 8.85
CA ASN A 155 -9.35 21.28 7.81
C ASN A 155 -8.56 20.60 6.70
N THR A 156 -8.71 19.29 6.53
CA THR A 156 -7.90 18.45 5.63
C THR A 156 -8.77 17.77 4.59
N THR A 157 -8.32 17.83 3.35
CA THR A 157 -8.99 17.22 2.20
C THR A 157 -8.47 15.80 1.98
N PHE A 158 -9.40 14.88 1.78
CA PHE A 158 -9.14 13.48 1.43
C PHE A 158 -9.79 13.11 0.11
N TYR A 159 -9.17 12.13 -0.57
CA TYR A 159 -9.73 11.48 -1.75
C TYR A 159 -9.77 9.98 -1.50
N LEU A 160 -10.91 9.39 -1.80
CA LEU A 160 -11.12 7.95 -1.70
C LEU A 160 -11.44 7.42 -3.10
N TYR A 161 -10.55 6.61 -3.63
CA TYR A 161 -10.72 5.95 -4.92
C TYR A 161 -11.19 4.52 -4.72
N TYR A 162 -12.07 4.10 -5.61
CA TYR A 162 -12.55 2.74 -5.69
C TYR A 162 -12.51 2.31 -7.15
N GLY A 163 -11.71 1.31 -7.44
CA GLY A 163 -11.44 0.88 -8.80
C GLY A 163 -11.42 -0.63 -8.97
N GLY A 164 -11.67 -1.08 -10.20
CA GLY A 164 -11.75 -2.48 -10.58
C GLY A 164 -12.91 -2.73 -11.55
N TRP A 165 -13.51 -3.89 -11.44
CA TRP A 165 -14.66 -4.25 -12.27
C TRP A 165 -15.80 -4.86 -11.45
N ASP A 166 -17.04 -4.48 -11.76
CA ASP A 166 -18.24 -5.16 -11.27
C ASP A 166 -19.36 -5.09 -12.33
N ALA A 167 -20.05 -6.19 -12.55
CA ALA A 167 -21.10 -6.29 -13.55
C ALA A 167 -22.51 -6.20 -12.98
N ARG A 168 -22.68 -6.07 -11.66
CA ARG A 168 -23.98 -6.25 -11.01
C ARG A 168 -24.37 -5.09 -10.13
N GLU A 169 -25.60 -4.66 -10.27
CA GLU A 169 -26.25 -3.74 -9.34
C GLU A 169 -26.32 -4.31 -7.91
N ASN A 170 -26.39 -3.43 -6.92
CA ASN A 170 -26.50 -3.76 -5.49
C ASN A 170 -25.30 -4.52 -4.91
N ARG A 171 -24.13 -4.33 -5.49
CA ARG A 171 -22.84 -4.77 -4.94
C ARG A 171 -21.96 -3.56 -4.71
N GLY A 172 -21.16 -3.62 -3.72
CA GLY A 172 -20.23 -2.56 -3.41
C GLY A 172 -19.69 -2.67 -2.01
N HIS A 173 -18.87 -1.72 -1.67
CA HIS A 173 -18.18 -1.68 -0.39
C HIS A 173 -18.41 -0.35 0.30
N THR A 174 -18.19 -0.34 1.60
CA THR A 174 -18.14 0.90 2.37
C THR A 174 -16.75 1.06 2.95
N VAL A 175 -16.32 2.31 3.08
CA VAL A 175 -15.09 2.68 3.78
C VAL A 175 -15.38 3.77 4.81
N THR A 176 -14.80 3.60 6.00
CA THR A 176 -14.72 4.64 7.03
C THR A 176 -13.27 4.76 7.47
N ALA A 177 -12.78 5.98 7.53
CA ALA A 177 -11.45 6.32 8.03
C ALA A 177 -11.56 6.99 9.39
N THR A 178 -10.88 6.46 10.41
CA THR A 178 -10.79 7.11 11.73
C THR A 178 -9.35 7.36 12.08
N LEU A 179 -8.99 8.61 12.32
CA LEU A 179 -7.64 9.02 12.74
C LEU A 179 -7.58 9.12 14.25
N HIS A 180 -6.64 8.39 14.86
CA HIS A 180 -6.39 8.38 16.29
C HIS A 180 -5.04 9.03 16.59
N TYR A 181 -5.06 10.14 17.31
CA TYR A 181 -3.87 10.92 17.67
C TYR A 181 -3.43 10.63 19.09
N TYR A 182 -2.17 10.26 19.27
CA TYR A 182 -1.60 9.94 20.58
C TYR A 182 -0.59 11.00 20.99
N LYS A 183 -0.78 11.54 22.21
CA LYS A 183 0.13 12.54 22.78
C LYS A 183 1.44 11.92 23.19
N GLY A 184 2.52 12.61 22.88
CA GLY A 184 3.90 12.28 23.26
C GLY A 184 4.86 13.26 22.62
N ALA A 185 6.13 13.16 23.01
CA ALA A 185 7.18 13.94 22.37
C ALA A 185 7.61 13.27 21.08
N PRO A 186 7.46 13.92 19.91
CA PRO A 186 7.89 13.34 18.63
C PRO A 186 9.38 13.00 18.66
N LYS A 187 9.72 11.77 18.33
CA LYS A 187 11.12 11.35 18.25
C LYS A 187 11.86 12.02 17.09
N ARG A 188 11.15 12.31 16.03
CA ARG A 188 11.61 13.00 14.82
C ARG A 188 10.42 13.72 14.19
N ASN A 189 10.66 14.81 13.50
CA ASN A 189 9.62 15.54 12.80
C ASN A 189 9.83 15.40 11.30
N VAL A 190 8.76 15.16 10.58
CA VAL A 190 8.74 15.24 9.13
C VAL A 190 8.73 16.73 8.76
N ILE A 191 9.74 17.16 8.03
CA ILE A 191 9.93 18.54 7.57
C ILE A 191 9.93 18.68 6.04
N PHE A 192 9.87 17.54 5.35
CA PHE A 192 9.82 17.45 3.90
C PHE A 192 8.99 16.24 3.49
N THR A 193 8.06 16.46 2.57
CA THR A 193 7.30 15.41 1.90
C THR A 193 7.33 15.68 0.41
N HIS A 194 7.43 14.65 -0.42
CA HIS A 194 7.41 14.78 -1.86
C HIS A 194 6.84 13.52 -2.50
N GLU A 195 5.91 13.67 -3.44
CA GLU A 195 5.37 12.60 -4.25
C GLU A 195 6.32 12.33 -5.41
N LEU A 196 6.98 11.16 -5.42
CA LEU A 196 7.92 10.81 -6.47
C LEU A 196 7.21 10.17 -7.68
N TYR A 197 6.30 9.22 -7.41
CA TYR A 197 5.49 8.54 -8.43
C TYR A 197 4.06 8.32 -7.92
N ASP A 198 3.09 8.54 -8.79
CA ASP A 198 1.67 8.28 -8.52
C ASP A 198 0.94 7.84 -9.80
N SER A 199 0.72 6.54 -9.97
CA SER A 199 -0.04 6.01 -11.11
C SER A 199 -1.53 6.32 -11.06
N SER A 200 -2.06 6.70 -9.90
CA SER A 200 -3.50 6.92 -9.74
C SER A 200 -4.03 8.14 -10.50
N ARG A 201 -3.14 9.04 -10.91
CA ARG A 201 -3.49 10.28 -11.61
C ARG A 201 -3.77 10.07 -13.09
N ASP A 202 -3.00 9.22 -13.73
CA ASP A 202 -3.01 9.01 -15.18
C ASP A 202 -3.03 7.53 -15.59
N GLY A 203 -3.17 6.64 -14.60
CA GLY A 203 -3.26 5.21 -14.81
C GLY A 203 -4.49 4.80 -15.63
N ASN A 204 -4.37 3.68 -16.31
CA ASN A 204 -5.45 3.13 -17.10
C ASN A 204 -6.68 2.84 -16.24
N SER A 205 -7.81 2.88 -16.92
CA SER A 205 -9.15 2.64 -16.37
C SER A 205 -9.21 1.39 -15.47
N GLY A 206 -10.12 1.38 -14.56
CA GLY A 206 -10.37 0.29 -13.65
C GLY A 206 -9.49 0.37 -12.41
N TYR A 207 -8.27 -0.09 -12.47
CA TYR A 207 -7.39 -0.13 -11.29
C TYR A 207 -6.52 1.11 -11.08
N ARG A 208 -6.43 2.03 -12.04
CA ARG A 208 -5.57 3.22 -12.00
C ARG A 208 -4.07 2.90 -11.88
N GLY A 209 -3.67 1.79 -12.50
CA GLY A 209 -2.29 1.39 -12.61
C GLY A 209 -1.67 1.76 -13.96
N TRP A 210 -0.37 1.73 -14.03
CA TRP A 210 0.37 1.78 -15.30
C TRP A 210 0.51 0.38 -15.88
N ALA A 211 0.21 0.25 -17.17
CA ALA A 211 0.39 -1.00 -17.90
C ALA A 211 1.90 -1.29 -18.09
N TYR A 212 2.26 -2.57 -18.03
CA TYR A 212 3.65 -3.00 -18.15
C TYR A 212 3.79 -4.26 -18.99
N GLY A 213 4.91 -4.36 -19.68
CA GLY A 213 5.24 -5.53 -20.51
C GLY A 213 4.47 -5.62 -21.83
N VAL A 214 3.75 -4.58 -22.23
CA VAL A 214 2.94 -4.50 -23.45
C VAL A 214 3.48 -3.42 -24.36
N GLU A 215 3.67 -3.70 -25.66
CA GLU A 215 4.19 -2.74 -26.63
C GLU A 215 3.35 -1.45 -26.63
N GLY A 216 4.00 -0.30 -26.52
CA GLY A 216 3.38 1.02 -26.43
C GLY A 216 2.82 1.41 -25.06
N HIS A 217 2.99 0.57 -24.06
CA HIS A 217 2.58 0.82 -22.67
C HIS A 217 3.75 0.57 -21.71
N ASP A 218 4.90 1.15 -21.99
CA ASP A 218 6.08 0.96 -21.17
C ASP A 218 6.00 1.78 -19.90
N ILE A 219 5.99 1.12 -18.75
CA ILE A 219 6.00 1.74 -17.44
C ILE A 219 7.33 2.44 -17.14
N GLU A 220 8.42 1.99 -17.73
CA GLU A 220 9.74 2.60 -17.63
C GLU A 220 9.90 3.86 -18.49
N ASP A 221 8.84 4.28 -19.17
CA ASP A 221 8.82 5.57 -19.85
C ASP A 221 9.11 6.70 -18.86
N ALA A 222 9.93 7.66 -19.28
CA ALA A 222 10.34 8.80 -18.46
C ALA A 222 9.16 9.61 -17.88
N SER A 223 7.98 9.54 -18.50
CA SER A 223 6.76 10.16 -17.99
C SER A 223 6.15 9.41 -16.80
N ARG A 224 6.52 8.15 -16.59
CA ARG A 224 5.99 7.27 -15.54
C ARG A 224 7.06 6.95 -14.49
N LEU A 225 7.75 5.82 -14.57
CA LEU A 225 8.80 5.43 -13.61
C LEU A 225 10.19 5.99 -13.92
N GLY A 226 10.39 6.77 -14.96
CA GLY A 226 11.71 7.33 -15.28
C GLY A 226 12.31 8.16 -14.16
N GLU A 227 13.62 8.34 -14.24
CA GLU A 227 14.44 9.09 -13.28
C GLU A 227 13.81 10.45 -12.87
N ARG A 228 13.83 10.74 -11.58
CA ARG A 228 13.36 12.02 -11.00
C ARG A 228 14.49 12.74 -10.30
N ILE A 229 14.61 14.03 -10.59
CA ILE A 229 15.56 14.91 -9.91
C ILE A 229 14.82 15.68 -8.82
N VAL A 230 15.26 15.50 -7.57
CA VAL A 230 14.59 16.07 -6.39
C VAL A 230 15.58 16.87 -5.57
N GLU A 231 15.22 18.10 -5.27
CA GLU A 231 15.99 18.95 -4.36
C GLU A 231 15.55 18.70 -2.92
N ILE A 232 16.47 18.26 -2.07
CA ILE A 232 16.20 17.95 -0.68
C ILE A 232 16.65 19.11 0.20
N PRO A 233 15.78 19.67 1.06
CA PRO A 233 16.13 20.77 1.95
C PRO A 233 17.33 20.43 2.84
N ALA A 234 18.20 21.41 3.08
CA ALA A 234 19.46 21.23 3.83
C ALA A 234 19.23 20.80 5.29
N GLU A 235 18.07 21.13 5.84
CA GLU A 235 17.63 20.78 7.20
C GLU A 235 17.33 19.30 7.36
N VAL A 236 17.06 18.59 6.27
CA VAL A 236 16.78 17.14 6.28
C VAL A 236 18.04 16.40 6.71
N LYS A 237 17.92 15.64 7.79
CA LYS A 237 19.00 14.79 8.34
C LYS A 237 18.84 13.32 7.99
N ARG A 238 17.62 12.90 7.74
CA ARG A 238 17.27 11.56 7.33
C ARG A 238 16.21 11.63 6.23
N LEU A 239 16.36 10.80 5.21
CA LEU A 239 15.41 10.68 4.10
C LEU A 239 14.96 9.22 3.99
N GLU A 240 13.65 9.03 4.00
CA GLU A 240 13.02 7.73 3.76
C GLU A 240 12.18 7.80 2.49
N MET A 241 12.20 6.72 1.73
CA MET A 241 11.34 6.51 0.58
C MET A 241 10.33 5.40 0.91
N ARG A 242 9.05 5.73 0.83
CA ARG A 242 7.94 4.79 0.98
C ARG A 242 7.52 4.30 -0.39
N VAL A 243 7.47 2.99 -0.57
CA VAL A 243 7.09 2.33 -1.82
C VAL A 243 5.86 1.47 -1.60
N ALA A 244 4.80 1.75 -2.34
CA ALA A 244 3.55 1.01 -2.35
C ALA A 244 3.24 0.57 -3.78
N ILE A 245 3.49 -0.69 -4.11
CA ILE A 245 3.25 -1.26 -5.43
C ILE A 245 2.35 -2.48 -5.29
N THR A 246 1.32 -2.57 -6.13
CA THR A 246 0.48 -3.78 -6.26
C THR A 246 0.22 -4.08 -7.73
N GLY A 247 0.29 -5.35 -8.10
CA GLY A 247 -0.01 -5.80 -9.47
C GLY A 247 -1.46 -6.25 -9.60
N HIS A 248 -2.09 -5.85 -10.68
CA HIS A 248 -3.50 -6.14 -11.00
C HIS A 248 -3.67 -6.47 -12.48
N GLY A 249 -4.83 -7.03 -12.78
CA GLY A 249 -5.14 -7.46 -14.13
C GLY A 249 -4.51 -8.80 -14.44
N HIS A 250 -5.16 -9.56 -15.29
CA HIS A 250 -4.66 -10.84 -15.73
C HIS A 250 -4.43 -10.82 -17.22
N ASP A 251 -3.33 -11.41 -17.60
CA ASP A 251 -2.95 -11.66 -18.96
C ASP A 251 -2.61 -13.13 -19.07
N GLN A 252 -2.85 -13.73 -20.21
CA GLN A 252 -2.47 -15.12 -20.45
C GLN A 252 -1.02 -15.20 -20.91
N GLY A 253 -0.12 -15.25 -19.98
CA GLY A 253 1.29 -15.53 -20.24
C GLY A 253 2.19 -14.31 -20.21
N ILE A 254 2.50 -13.88 -19.02
CA ILE A 254 3.68 -13.04 -18.81
C ILE A 254 4.90 -13.93 -18.64
N PHE A 255 5.97 -13.54 -19.31
CA PHE A 255 7.30 -14.12 -19.14
C PHE A 255 8.15 -13.09 -18.41
N VAL A 256 8.61 -13.45 -17.24
CA VAL A 256 9.73 -12.77 -16.63
C VAL A 256 11.00 -13.22 -17.33
N GLU A 257 11.89 -12.31 -17.66
CA GLU A 257 13.20 -12.64 -18.26
C GLU A 257 14.15 -13.33 -17.27
N ARG A 258 13.61 -14.26 -16.48
CA ARG A 258 14.37 -15.21 -15.68
C ARG A 258 14.21 -16.60 -16.26
N PRO A 259 15.30 -17.33 -16.55
CA PRO A 259 15.20 -18.68 -17.09
C PRO A 259 14.30 -19.58 -16.24
N GLY A 260 13.27 -20.12 -16.84
CA GLY A 260 12.37 -21.08 -16.21
C GLY A 260 11.21 -20.48 -15.42
N TYR A 261 11.10 -19.15 -15.32
CA TYR A 261 9.98 -18.50 -14.67
C TYR A 261 8.90 -18.12 -15.69
N ARG A 262 7.68 -18.47 -15.40
CA ARG A 262 6.50 -18.12 -16.21
C ARG A 262 5.29 -18.03 -15.32
N THR A 263 4.52 -16.94 -15.44
CA THR A 263 3.20 -16.85 -14.88
C THR A 263 2.12 -16.90 -15.95
N LEU A 264 0.94 -17.36 -15.55
CA LEU A 264 -0.21 -17.42 -16.45
C LEU A 264 -1.12 -16.18 -16.31
N ASN A 265 -0.89 -15.37 -15.31
CA ASN A 265 -1.68 -14.19 -14.98
C ASN A 265 -0.81 -13.10 -14.40
N ALA A 266 -0.07 -12.54 -15.22
CA ALA A 266 0.78 -11.38 -15.11
C ALA A 266 0.90 -10.69 -13.76
N ALA A 267 0.69 -9.39 -13.78
CA ALA A 267 0.92 -8.54 -12.61
C ALA A 267 0.16 -8.97 -11.35
N GLU A 268 -0.94 -9.72 -11.47
CA GLU A 268 -1.75 -10.11 -10.30
C GLU A 268 -1.15 -11.28 -9.50
N PHE A 269 -0.62 -12.30 -10.17
CA PHE A 269 -0.19 -13.55 -9.53
C PHE A 269 1.31 -13.81 -9.58
N ASP A 270 2.08 -12.75 -9.84
CA ASP A 270 3.51 -12.85 -9.94
C ASP A 270 4.25 -12.38 -8.67
N ASP A 271 5.46 -12.90 -8.48
CA ASP A 271 6.43 -12.44 -7.49
C ASP A 271 7.49 -11.57 -8.20
N ASN A 272 7.21 -10.29 -8.33
CA ASN A 272 8.11 -9.36 -8.99
C ASN A 272 8.99 -8.61 -8.00
N TYR A 273 10.08 -8.07 -8.53
CA TYR A 273 11.07 -7.28 -7.80
C TYR A 273 11.24 -5.91 -8.43
N TYR A 274 11.79 -4.99 -7.64
CA TYR A 274 12.20 -3.69 -8.14
C TYR A 274 13.52 -3.26 -7.52
N GLU A 275 14.25 -2.43 -8.22
CA GLU A 275 15.50 -1.84 -7.78
C GLU A 275 15.28 -0.37 -7.42
N VAL A 276 15.92 0.08 -6.35
CA VAL A 276 16.02 1.51 -6.00
C VAL A 276 17.38 1.99 -6.46
N VAL A 277 17.40 3.05 -7.27
CA VAL A 277 18.62 3.67 -7.77
C VAL A 277 18.69 5.10 -7.28
N VAL A 278 19.83 5.47 -6.71
CA VAL A 278 20.07 6.83 -6.18
C VAL A 278 21.38 7.34 -6.77
N ASN A 279 21.32 8.48 -7.48
CA ASN A 279 22.49 9.06 -8.18
C ASN A 279 23.21 8.05 -9.09
N GLY A 280 22.45 7.17 -9.74
CA GLY A 280 22.98 6.11 -10.61
C GLY A 280 23.54 4.88 -9.88
N GLU A 281 23.50 4.84 -8.55
CA GLU A 281 23.95 3.69 -7.76
C GLU A 281 22.74 2.88 -7.27
N LYS A 282 22.75 1.58 -7.53
CA LYS A 282 21.70 0.66 -7.05
C LYS A 282 21.85 0.43 -5.55
N ALA A 283 20.72 0.37 -4.84
CA ALA A 283 20.69 -0.13 -3.48
C ALA A 283 21.21 -1.58 -3.42
N ALA A 284 21.79 -1.96 -2.28
CA ALA A 284 22.35 -3.31 -2.11
C ALA A 284 21.28 -4.42 -2.08
N GLN A 285 20.05 -4.06 -1.88
CA GLN A 285 18.90 -4.97 -1.80
C GLN A 285 17.90 -4.62 -2.88
N GLU A 286 17.15 -5.61 -3.34
CA GLU A 286 15.96 -5.42 -4.16
C GLU A 286 14.72 -5.31 -3.27
N GLY A 287 13.76 -4.48 -3.69
CA GLY A 287 12.42 -4.52 -3.14
C GLY A 287 11.61 -5.64 -3.79
N TYR A 288 10.51 -6.02 -3.18
CA TYR A 288 9.68 -7.10 -3.71
C TYR A 288 8.21 -6.70 -3.76
N ILE A 289 7.51 -7.26 -4.76
CA ILE A 289 6.09 -7.06 -5.01
C ILE A 289 5.42 -8.43 -4.86
N PHE A 290 5.28 -8.89 -3.63
CA PHE A 290 4.77 -10.22 -3.34
C PHE A 290 4.00 -10.26 -2.03
N TYR A 291 2.98 -11.11 -1.99
CA TYR A 291 2.20 -11.42 -0.81
C TYR A 291 1.78 -12.90 -0.81
N SER A 292 2.13 -13.62 0.25
CA SER A 292 1.60 -14.94 0.48
C SER A 292 0.18 -14.88 1.04
N ASN A 293 -0.74 -15.64 0.45
CA ASN A 293 -2.13 -15.70 0.88
C ASN A 293 -2.39 -16.61 2.09
N ALA A 294 -1.35 -17.01 2.83
CA ALA A 294 -1.49 -17.87 4.00
C ALA A 294 -2.51 -17.34 5.04
N ASP A 295 -2.63 -16.03 5.16
CA ASP A 295 -3.51 -15.34 6.12
C ASP A 295 -4.81 -14.82 5.50
N THR A 296 -5.07 -15.13 4.24
CA THR A 296 -6.27 -14.65 3.55
C THR A 296 -7.50 -15.44 3.95
N TYR A 297 -8.61 -14.76 4.11
CA TYR A 297 -9.88 -15.44 4.41
C TYR A 297 -10.33 -16.35 3.30
N LYS A 298 -10.89 -17.49 3.67
CA LYS A 298 -11.62 -18.33 2.72
C LYS A 298 -12.81 -17.58 2.14
N GLN A 299 -12.76 -17.40 0.82
CA GLN A 299 -13.76 -16.67 0.04
C GLN A 299 -13.93 -17.32 -1.34
N GLY A 300 -14.71 -16.73 -2.23
CA GLY A 300 -14.85 -17.23 -3.60
C GLY A 300 -13.61 -16.93 -4.46
N GLY A 301 -13.59 -17.44 -5.69
CA GLY A 301 -12.53 -17.17 -6.67
C GLY A 301 -11.19 -17.79 -6.32
N THR A 302 -10.14 -17.11 -6.71
CA THR A 302 -8.73 -17.54 -6.62
C THR A 302 -8.01 -17.00 -5.38
N TYR A 303 -8.72 -16.77 -4.29
CA TYR A 303 -8.20 -16.18 -3.05
C TYR A 303 -6.97 -16.90 -2.47
N TYR A 304 -6.78 -18.16 -2.78
CA TYR A 304 -5.71 -19.02 -2.25
C TYR A 304 -4.39 -18.91 -3.02
N TYR A 305 -4.36 -18.18 -4.14
CA TYR A 305 -3.12 -17.91 -4.83
C TYR A 305 -2.37 -16.74 -4.20
N ASP A 306 -1.06 -16.85 -4.15
CA ASP A 306 -0.19 -15.75 -3.82
C ASP A 306 -0.32 -14.64 -4.87
N ARG A 307 -0.06 -13.39 -4.50
CA ARG A 307 -0.32 -12.25 -5.36
C ARG A 307 0.79 -11.21 -5.30
N ALA A 308 0.79 -10.35 -6.28
CA ALA A 308 1.67 -9.21 -6.36
C ALA A 308 1.32 -8.15 -5.30
N ASN A 309 1.79 -8.41 -4.09
CA ASN A 309 1.78 -7.53 -2.92
C ASN A 309 0.40 -7.20 -2.32
N TRP A 310 -0.60 -8.05 -2.52
CA TRP A 310 -1.92 -7.87 -1.92
C TRP A 310 -2.65 -9.19 -1.63
N GLY A 311 -3.59 -9.16 -0.72
CA GLY A 311 -4.52 -10.25 -0.45
C GLY A 311 -5.96 -9.75 -0.40
N PRO A 312 -6.94 -10.51 -0.94
CA PRO A 312 -8.34 -10.10 -0.91
C PRO A 312 -8.87 -9.90 0.51
N GLY A 313 -9.46 -8.74 0.77
CA GLY A 313 -9.96 -8.35 2.08
C GLY A 313 -8.90 -7.82 3.04
N LEU A 314 -7.70 -7.45 2.55
CA LEU A 314 -6.55 -7.04 3.34
C LEU A 314 -5.93 -5.72 2.83
N PRO A 315 -5.24 -4.96 3.69
CA PRO A 315 -4.39 -3.88 3.23
C PRO A 315 -3.16 -4.44 2.53
N ILE A 316 -2.54 -3.61 1.71
CA ILE A 316 -1.32 -3.97 0.98
C ILE A 316 -0.07 -3.87 1.87
N ASN A 317 1.03 -4.47 1.41
CA ASN A 317 2.35 -4.20 1.94
C ASN A 317 2.90 -2.87 1.46
N VAL A 318 3.64 -2.21 2.34
CA VAL A 318 4.37 -0.98 2.03
C VAL A 318 5.80 -1.14 2.51
N GLN A 319 6.75 -0.88 1.62
CA GLN A 319 8.17 -0.96 1.94
C GLN A 319 8.74 0.43 2.19
N TYR A 320 9.69 0.53 3.12
CA TYR A 320 10.39 1.77 3.45
C TYR A 320 11.89 1.60 3.27
N TRP A 321 12.47 2.54 2.55
CA TRP A 321 13.89 2.59 2.25
C TRP A 321 14.53 3.77 2.97
N ASN A 322 15.66 3.53 3.61
CA ASN A 322 16.55 4.59 4.02
C ASN A 322 17.39 5.02 2.82
N ILE A 323 17.41 6.29 2.50
CA ILE A 323 18.31 6.86 1.51
C ILE A 323 19.56 7.35 2.24
N ALA A 324 20.72 6.81 1.87
CA ALA A 324 21.99 7.15 2.48
C ALA A 324 22.26 8.65 2.37
N ARG A 325 22.70 9.26 3.47
CA ARG A 325 22.99 10.67 3.51
C ARG A 325 24.47 10.92 3.20
N PRO A 326 24.80 11.63 2.09
CA PRO A 326 26.17 12.07 1.82
C PRO A 326 26.73 12.96 2.94
N ALA A 327 28.03 13.01 3.07
CA ALA A 327 28.70 13.81 4.12
C ALA A 327 28.38 15.32 4.01
N GLU A 328 28.23 15.79 2.80
CA GLU A 328 27.85 17.19 2.46
C GLU A 328 26.37 17.49 2.63
N GLY A 329 25.54 16.49 2.88
CA GLY A 329 24.08 16.60 2.89
C GLY A 329 23.47 15.98 1.65
N PHE A 330 22.13 15.94 1.57
CA PHE A 330 21.45 15.32 0.43
C PHE A 330 21.58 16.16 -0.84
N GLY A 331 21.38 17.47 -0.75
CA GLY A 331 21.39 18.34 -1.94
C GLY A 331 20.35 17.91 -2.97
N THR A 332 20.73 17.91 -4.23
CA THR A 332 19.90 17.39 -5.33
C THR A 332 20.20 15.91 -5.53
N LEU A 333 19.15 15.08 -5.51
CA LEU A 333 19.25 13.65 -5.77
C LEU A 333 18.58 13.29 -7.09
N SER A 334 19.21 12.38 -7.82
CA SER A 334 18.56 11.59 -8.85
C SER A 334 18.03 10.30 -8.23
N LEU A 335 16.74 10.07 -8.38
CA LEU A 335 16.03 8.90 -7.83
C LEU A 335 15.32 8.16 -8.96
N ASP A 336 15.47 6.85 -8.96
CA ASP A 336 14.84 5.99 -9.93
C ASP A 336 14.36 4.70 -9.27
N LEU A 337 13.30 4.09 -9.83
CA LEU A 337 12.75 2.83 -9.39
C LEU A 337 12.51 1.96 -10.62
N ASN A 338 13.30 0.91 -10.76
CA ASN A 338 13.24 0.02 -11.91
C ASN A 338 12.52 -1.28 -11.53
N LEU A 339 11.42 -1.58 -12.22
CA LEU A 339 10.76 -2.87 -12.08
C LEU A 339 11.57 -3.97 -12.79
N GLU A 340 11.44 -5.18 -12.29
CA GLU A 340 11.97 -6.34 -12.99
C GLU A 340 11.33 -6.44 -14.38
N GLN A 341 12.15 -6.62 -15.40
CA GLN A 341 11.67 -6.70 -16.78
C GLN A 341 10.88 -7.99 -17.02
N PHE A 342 9.71 -7.84 -17.59
CA PHE A 342 8.92 -8.93 -18.10
C PHE A 342 8.20 -8.54 -19.39
N ARG A 343 7.66 -9.53 -20.08
CA ARG A 343 6.95 -9.35 -21.33
C ARG A 343 5.59 -10.00 -21.28
N SER A 344 4.56 -9.20 -21.56
CA SER A 344 3.21 -9.71 -21.79
C SER A 344 3.10 -10.43 -23.13
N GLU A 345 2.41 -11.55 -23.17
CA GLU A 345 2.05 -12.26 -24.42
C GLU A 345 0.65 -11.93 -24.94
N MET A 346 0.04 -10.86 -24.45
CA MET A 346 -1.26 -10.44 -25.00
C MET A 346 -1.16 -10.16 -26.48
N SER A 347 -2.11 -10.71 -27.22
CA SER A 347 -2.21 -10.50 -28.67
C SER A 347 -2.73 -9.10 -29.03
N GLU A 348 -3.37 -8.41 -28.09
CA GLU A 348 -3.95 -7.08 -28.29
C GLU A 348 -3.57 -6.14 -27.13
N PRO A 349 -2.68 -5.15 -27.35
CA PRO A 349 -2.18 -4.26 -26.32
C PRO A 349 -3.23 -3.41 -25.59
N ASN A 350 -4.41 -3.23 -26.18
CA ASN A 350 -5.50 -2.43 -25.62
C ASN A 350 -6.66 -3.29 -25.08
N ALA A 351 -6.46 -4.61 -24.97
CA ALA A 351 -7.49 -5.48 -24.42
C ALA A 351 -7.72 -5.17 -22.92
N GLU A 352 -8.95 -5.31 -22.49
CA GLU A 352 -9.31 -5.32 -21.09
C GLU A 352 -8.53 -6.44 -20.37
N GLY A 353 -8.01 -6.17 -19.17
CA GLY A 353 -7.24 -7.15 -18.42
C GLY A 353 -5.73 -7.05 -18.59
N VAL A 354 -5.21 -6.01 -19.27
CA VAL A 354 -3.77 -5.76 -19.33
C VAL A 354 -3.16 -5.73 -17.92
N ALA A 355 -2.03 -6.43 -17.79
CA ALA A 355 -1.20 -6.35 -16.60
C ALA A 355 -0.85 -4.91 -16.27
N GLN A 356 -1.05 -4.51 -15.02
CA GLN A 356 -0.78 -3.16 -14.59
C GLN A 356 -0.33 -3.12 -13.14
N TYR A 357 0.50 -2.13 -12.81
CA TYR A 357 0.93 -1.87 -11.45
C TYR A 357 0.36 -0.54 -10.95
N ILE A 358 -0.29 -0.60 -9.79
CA ILE A 358 -0.65 0.61 -9.04
C ILE A 358 0.56 0.98 -8.21
N ILE A 359 1.14 2.13 -8.51
CA ILE A 359 2.39 2.59 -7.91
C ILE A 359 2.17 3.91 -7.19
N GLN A 360 2.62 3.98 -5.96
CA GLN A 360 2.75 5.22 -5.21
C GLN A 360 4.07 5.22 -4.45
N VAL A 361 4.91 6.20 -4.71
CA VAL A 361 6.21 6.36 -4.05
C VAL A 361 6.33 7.78 -3.50
N ASN A 362 6.60 7.87 -2.21
CA ASN A 362 6.72 9.13 -1.49
C ASN A 362 8.05 9.23 -0.77
N LEU A 363 8.58 10.46 -0.67
CA LEU A 363 9.74 10.79 0.14
C LEU A 363 9.31 11.49 1.42
N PHE A 364 9.96 11.12 2.52
CA PHE A 364 9.80 11.76 3.82
C PHE A 364 11.17 12.17 4.36
N GLY A 365 11.35 13.47 4.55
CA GLY A 365 12.55 14.04 5.14
C GLY A 365 12.33 14.42 6.59
N TYR A 366 13.26 14.05 7.47
CA TYR A 366 13.19 14.27 8.90
C TYR A 366 14.31 15.20 9.40
N ASP A 367 14.03 15.93 10.48
CA ASP A 367 14.95 16.88 11.12
C ASP A 367 16.05 16.22 11.97
N LYS A 368 15.90 14.92 12.26
CA LYS A 368 16.86 14.13 13.07
C LYS A 368 16.64 12.62 12.90
#